data_b9538a74cc2bfddce25086a0e8584319
#
_entry.id   b9538a74cc2bfddce25086a0e8584319
#
_cell.length_a   1.000
_cell.length_b   1.000
_cell.length_c   1.000
_cell.angle_alpha   90.00
_cell.angle_beta   90.00
_cell.angle_gamma   90.00
#
_symmetry.space_group_name_H-M   'P 1'
#
loop_
_entity.id
_entity.type
_entity.pdbx_description
1 polymer ?
#
loop_
_entity_poly.entity_id
_entity_poly.type
_entity_poly.pdbx_seq_one_letter_code
_entity_poly.pdbx_strand_id
1 'polypeptide(L)'
;MFRLEVIRERLKSLVFAGRGLRYLVLKEDSFKFQLLFSFMFIIAGFYFDISSIEWYAQLLVMALVLSVEGLNSSIELLADYVQPNQDKKIGKIKDVAAGAVLVSGIFACVIAFVIYIPHVMALI
;
A
#
# COMPACT_ATOMS: atom_id res chain seq x y z
N MET A 1 -7.51 36.32 -7.80
CA MET A 1 -8.15 35.99 -6.52
C MET A 1 -8.59 34.51 -6.48
N PHE A 2 -9.51 34.13 -7.34
CA PHE A 2 -10.00 32.73 -7.42
C PHE A 2 -8.90 31.68 -7.56
N ARG A 3 -7.85 31.90 -8.34
CA ARG A 3 -6.75 30.99 -8.58
C ARG A 3 -5.87 30.76 -7.34
N LEU A 4 -5.66 31.78 -6.52
CA LEU A 4 -4.86 31.68 -5.29
C LEU A 4 -5.59 30.91 -4.19
N GLU A 5 -6.90 31.10 -4.09
CA GLU A 5 -7.74 30.35 -3.13
C GLU A 5 -7.75 28.86 -3.46
N VAL A 6 -7.90 28.49 -4.75
CA VAL A 6 -7.85 27.10 -5.18
C VAL A 6 -6.49 26.45 -4.85
N ILE A 7 -5.38 27.15 -5.11
CA ILE A 7 -4.05 26.66 -4.77
C ILE A 7 -3.91 26.47 -3.25
N ARG A 8 -4.37 27.44 -2.47
CA ARG A 8 -4.33 27.35 -1.00
C ARG A 8 -5.12 26.17 -0.46
N GLU A 9 -6.31 25.91 -1.01
CA GLU A 9 -7.13 24.75 -0.64
C GLU A 9 -6.46 23.43 -1.01
N ARG A 10 -5.80 23.36 -2.16
CA ARG A 10 -5.03 22.17 -2.57
C ARG A 10 -3.83 21.93 -1.66
N LEU A 11 -3.12 22.98 -1.25
CA LEU A 11 -2.02 22.84 -0.28
C LEU A 11 -2.51 22.37 1.08
N LYS A 12 -3.66 22.84 1.56
CA LYS A 12 -4.28 22.33 2.78
C LYS A 12 -4.62 20.82 2.66
N SER A 13 -5.13 20.40 1.51
CA SER A 13 -5.44 18.98 1.26
C SER A 13 -4.21 18.09 1.38
N LEU A 14 -3.04 18.57 0.94
CA LEU A 14 -1.78 17.84 1.09
C LEU A 14 -1.37 17.69 2.56
N VAL A 15 -1.63 18.70 3.38
CA VAL A 15 -1.37 18.62 4.83
C VAL A 15 -2.24 17.53 5.49
N PHE A 16 -3.51 17.45 5.13
CA PHE A 16 -4.41 16.40 5.63
C PHE A 16 -3.99 15.02 5.14
N ALA A 17 -3.61 14.89 3.87
CA ALA A 17 -3.08 13.65 3.32
C ALA A 17 -1.81 13.21 4.06
N GLY A 18 -0.90 14.14 4.37
CA GLY A 18 0.29 13.87 5.17
C GLY A 18 -0.02 13.35 6.57
N ARG A 19 -1.06 13.88 7.22
CA ARG A 19 -1.54 13.38 8.52
C ARG A 19 -2.07 11.95 8.42
N GLY A 20 -2.82 11.63 7.37
CA GLY A 20 -3.31 10.28 7.11
C GLY A 20 -2.16 9.29 6.88
N LEU A 21 -1.18 9.66 6.07
CA LEU A 21 0.02 8.85 5.85
C LEU A 21 0.79 8.62 7.14
N ARG A 22 0.96 9.65 7.96
CA ARG A 22 1.60 9.53 9.28
C ARG A 22 0.87 8.55 10.18
N TYR A 23 -0.46 8.58 10.19
CA TYR A 23 -1.29 7.63 10.93
C TYR A 23 -1.01 6.18 10.48
N LEU A 24 -1.01 5.92 9.17
CA LEU A 24 -0.72 4.61 8.62
C LEU A 24 0.66 4.09 9.06
N VAL A 25 1.68 4.92 8.92
CA VAL A 25 3.06 4.56 9.27
C VAL A 25 3.26 4.33 10.76
N LEU A 26 2.57 5.08 11.62
CA LEU A 26 2.78 5.02 13.07
C LEU A 26 1.82 4.07 13.79
N LYS A 27 0.61 3.86 13.27
CA LYS A 27 -0.47 3.17 13.99
C LYS A 27 -0.92 1.86 13.36
N GLU A 28 -0.75 1.68 12.06
CA GLU A 28 -1.24 0.52 11.33
C GLU A 28 -0.12 -0.52 11.11
N ASP A 29 -0.18 -1.59 11.87
CA ASP A 29 0.86 -2.62 11.84
C ASP A 29 0.97 -3.32 10.48
N SER A 30 -0.15 -3.63 9.83
CA SER A 30 -0.15 -4.21 8.48
C SER A 30 0.54 -3.28 7.47
N PHE A 31 0.30 -1.99 7.55
CA PHE A 31 0.96 -1.00 6.69
C PHE A 31 2.47 -0.95 6.94
N LYS A 32 2.89 -1.01 8.20
CA LYS A 32 4.31 -1.05 8.58
C LYS A 32 5.02 -2.29 8.01
N PHE A 33 4.38 -3.46 8.10
CA PHE A 33 4.93 -4.69 7.52
C PHE A 33 5.10 -4.59 6.02
N GLN A 34 4.11 -4.10 5.32
CA GLN A 34 4.18 -3.91 3.87
C GLN A 34 5.21 -2.87 3.47
N LEU A 35 5.35 -1.81 4.25
CA LEU A 35 6.39 -0.80 4.05
C LEU A 35 7.79 -1.41 4.24
N LEU A 36 7.99 -2.23 5.27
CA LEU A 36 9.24 -2.95 5.49
C LEU A 36 9.59 -3.86 4.33
N PHE A 37 8.65 -4.69 3.85
CA PHE A 37 8.85 -5.54 2.67
C PHE A 37 9.18 -4.71 1.42
N SER A 38 8.52 -3.57 1.26
CA SER A 38 8.81 -2.64 0.17
C SER A 38 10.27 -2.16 0.20
N PHE A 39 10.78 -1.80 1.36
CA PHE A 39 12.19 -1.43 1.52
C PHE A 39 13.13 -2.58 1.21
N MET A 40 12.83 -3.80 1.65
CA MET A 40 13.63 -4.98 1.35
C MET A 40 13.70 -5.24 -0.15
N PHE A 41 12.60 -5.11 -0.88
CA PHE A 41 12.57 -5.28 -2.33
C PHE A 41 13.27 -4.14 -3.09
N ILE A 42 13.25 -2.92 -2.58
CA ILE A 42 14.04 -1.82 -3.13
C ILE A 42 15.54 -2.15 -3.01
N ILE A 43 15.99 -2.61 -1.86
CA ILE A 43 17.38 -3.04 -1.64
C ILE A 43 17.73 -4.21 -2.57
N ALA A 44 16.86 -5.20 -2.69
CA ALA A 44 17.05 -6.32 -3.61
C ALA A 44 17.16 -5.87 -5.07
N GLY A 45 16.36 -4.91 -5.49
CA GLY A 45 16.41 -4.34 -6.83
C GLY A 45 17.76 -3.72 -7.17
N PHE A 46 18.36 -3.00 -6.22
CA PHE A 46 19.72 -2.47 -6.38
C PHE A 46 20.77 -3.56 -6.33
N TYR A 47 20.64 -4.52 -5.43
CA TYR A 47 21.59 -5.62 -5.30
C TYR A 47 21.66 -6.48 -6.57
N PHE A 48 20.53 -6.81 -7.17
CA PHE A 48 20.45 -7.63 -8.39
C PHE A 48 20.55 -6.80 -9.68
N ASP A 49 20.65 -5.49 -9.58
CA ASP A 49 20.70 -4.57 -10.73
C ASP A 49 19.57 -4.85 -11.73
N ILE A 50 18.34 -4.86 -11.22
CA ILE A 50 17.16 -5.15 -12.04
C ILE A 50 16.94 -4.09 -13.12
N SER A 51 16.33 -4.49 -14.25
CA SER A 51 16.10 -3.63 -15.39
C SER A 51 15.10 -2.49 -15.09
N SER A 52 15.08 -1.48 -15.94
CA SER A 52 14.12 -0.36 -15.80
C SER A 52 12.67 -0.84 -15.84
N ILE A 53 12.34 -1.81 -16.70
CA ILE A 53 11.00 -2.40 -16.79
C ILE A 53 10.65 -3.14 -15.50
N GLU A 54 11.58 -3.90 -14.94
CA GLU A 54 11.41 -4.59 -13.66
C GLU A 54 11.21 -3.59 -12.52
N TRP A 55 11.94 -2.47 -12.51
CA TRP A 55 11.72 -1.37 -11.57
C TRP A 55 10.32 -0.77 -11.69
N TYR A 56 9.83 -0.53 -12.91
CA TYR A 56 8.49 0.00 -13.10
C TYR A 56 7.43 -0.96 -12.56
N ALA A 57 7.54 -2.24 -12.88
CA ALA A 57 6.62 -3.26 -12.38
C ALA A 57 6.65 -3.34 -10.85
N GLN A 58 7.83 -3.37 -10.24
CA GLN A 58 8.00 -3.43 -8.80
C GLN A 58 7.42 -2.21 -8.09
N LEU A 59 7.75 -1.01 -8.54
CA LEU A 59 7.26 0.23 -7.93
C LEU A 59 5.74 0.38 -8.05
N LEU A 60 5.18 0.00 -9.21
CA LEU A 60 3.73 0.05 -9.40
C LEU A 60 2.99 -0.92 -8.48
N VAL A 61 3.45 -2.16 -8.36
CA VAL A 61 2.81 -3.12 -7.47
C VAL A 61 2.99 -2.77 -5.99
N MET A 62 4.12 -2.21 -5.62
CA MET A 62 4.35 -1.69 -4.26
C MET A 62 3.39 -0.55 -3.94
N ALA A 63 3.25 0.41 -4.83
CA ALA A 63 2.30 1.51 -4.67
C ALA A 63 0.86 1.00 -4.57
N LEU A 64 0.48 0.01 -5.38
CA LEU A 64 -0.83 -0.63 -5.32
C LEU A 64 -1.08 -1.28 -3.96
N VAL A 65 -0.17 -2.11 -3.49
CA VAL A 65 -0.29 -2.82 -2.20
C VAL A 65 -0.41 -1.85 -1.04
N LEU A 66 0.46 -0.85 -0.96
CA LEU A 66 0.43 0.15 0.11
C LEU A 66 -0.85 1.01 0.06
N SER A 67 -1.29 1.40 -1.12
CA SER A 67 -2.50 2.21 -1.29
C SER A 67 -3.76 1.43 -0.92
N VAL A 68 -3.87 0.17 -1.34
CA VAL A 68 -5.01 -0.69 -1.01
C VAL A 68 -5.05 -0.98 0.48
N GLU A 69 -3.89 -1.21 1.12
CA GLU A 69 -3.82 -1.37 2.59
C GLU A 69 -4.28 -0.11 3.31
N GLY A 70 -3.86 1.07 2.86
CA GLY A 70 -4.32 2.33 3.43
C GLY A 70 -5.84 2.51 3.31
N LEU A 71 -6.43 2.14 2.18
CA LEU A 71 -7.87 2.16 1.98
C LEU A 71 -8.58 1.13 2.88
N ASN A 72 -8.02 -0.06 3.04
CA ASN A 72 -8.54 -1.07 3.97
C ASN A 72 -8.57 -0.53 5.41
N SER A 73 -7.50 0.10 5.86
CA SER A 73 -7.45 0.73 7.18
C SER A 73 -8.52 1.82 7.35
N SER A 74 -8.76 2.63 6.33
CA SER A 74 -9.86 3.61 6.30
C SER A 74 -11.23 2.96 6.45
N ILE A 75 -11.47 1.85 5.75
CA ILE A 75 -12.73 1.11 5.82
C ILE A 75 -12.93 0.52 7.22
N GLU A 76 -11.88 -0.04 7.82
CA GLU A 76 -11.93 -0.56 9.19
C GLU A 76 -12.26 0.54 10.20
N LEU A 77 -11.60 1.70 10.11
CA LEU A 77 -11.91 2.86 10.97
C LEU A 77 -13.36 3.31 10.83
N LEU A 78 -13.86 3.39 9.59
CA LEU A 78 -15.23 3.77 9.32
C LEU A 78 -16.22 2.73 9.86
N ALA A 79 -15.94 1.45 9.64
CA ALA A 79 -16.78 0.35 10.12
C ALA A 79 -16.86 0.35 11.65
N ASP A 80 -15.76 0.55 12.35
CA ASP A 80 -15.70 0.62 13.81
C ASP A 80 -16.41 1.86 14.37
N TYR A 81 -16.39 2.96 13.63
CA TYR A 81 -17.13 4.17 14.00
C TYR A 81 -18.64 3.99 13.85
N VAL A 82 -19.10 3.32 12.80
CA VAL A 82 -20.53 3.06 12.54
C VAL A 82 -21.09 2.01 13.49
N GLN A 83 -20.35 0.91 13.71
CA GLN A 83 -20.76 -0.20 14.59
C GLN A 83 -19.54 -0.76 15.31
N PRO A 84 -19.27 -0.31 16.56
CA PRO A 84 -18.13 -0.80 17.34
C PRO A 84 -18.30 -2.22 17.86
N ASN A 85 -19.54 -2.73 17.94
CA ASN A 85 -19.83 -4.09 18.39
C ASN A 85 -19.75 -5.07 17.23
N GLN A 86 -19.60 -6.37 17.53
CA GLN A 86 -19.63 -7.41 16.52
C GLN A 86 -20.97 -7.44 15.79
N ASP A 87 -20.90 -7.41 14.46
CA ASP A 87 -22.04 -7.41 13.57
C ASP A 87 -21.67 -8.15 12.28
N LYS A 88 -22.56 -9.04 11.79
CA LYS A 88 -22.27 -9.87 10.62
C LYS A 88 -22.08 -9.03 9.34
N LYS A 89 -22.85 -7.96 9.16
CA LYS A 89 -22.77 -7.11 7.97
C LYS A 89 -21.47 -6.31 7.99
N ILE A 90 -21.09 -5.77 9.13
CA ILE A 90 -19.83 -5.05 9.32
C ILE A 90 -18.64 -5.99 9.15
N GLY A 91 -18.71 -7.21 9.70
CA GLY A 91 -17.71 -8.25 9.48
C GLY A 91 -17.51 -8.56 8.00
N LYS A 92 -18.60 -8.71 7.24
CA LYS A 92 -18.52 -8.92 5.79
C LYS A 92 -17.86 -7.75 5.05
N ILE A 93 -18.15 -6.52 5.42
CA ILE A 93 -17.53 -5.32 4.83
C ILE A 93 -16.02 -5.34 5.07
N LYS A 94 -15.59 -5.62 6.29
CA LYS A 94 -14.17 -5.74 6.63
C LYS A 94 -13.48 -6.88 5.85
N ASP A 95 -14.15 -8.02 5.71
CA ASP A 95 -13.63 -9.17 4.97
C ASP A 95 -13.45 -8.84 3.48
N VAL A 96 -14.40 -8.13 2.87
CA VAL A 96 -14.29 -7.68 1.47
C VAL A 96 -13.11 -6.72 1.29
N ALA A 97 -12.94 -5.78 2.20
CA ALA A 97 -11.80 -4.86 2.17
C ALA A 97 -10.45 -5.59 2.32
N ALA A 98 -10.37 -6.54 3.25
CA ALA A 98 -9.20 -7.39 3.43
C ALA A 98 -8.95 -8.29 2.20
N GLY A 99 -10.00 -8.76 1.54
CA GLY A 99 -9.92 -9.50 0.29
C GLY A 99 -9.27 -8.71 -0.84
N ALA A 100 -9.54 -7.41 -0.93
CA ALA A 100 -8.87 -6.53 -1.89
C ALA A 100 -7.37 -6.42 -1.61
N VAL A 101 -6.98 -6.34 -0.34
CA VAL A 101 -5.55 -6.38 0.07
C VAL A 101 -4.92 -7.71 -0.35
N LEU A 102 -5.60 -8.82 -0.13
CA LEU A 102 -5.11 -10.15 -0.52
C LEU A 102 -4.87 -10.25 -2.03
N VAL A 103 -5.78 -9.74 -2.86
CA VAL A 103 -5.61 -9.70 -4.32
C VAL A 103 -4.35 -8.93 -4.69
N SER A 104 -4.15 -7.74 -4.14
CA SER A 104 -2.95 -6.95 -4.41
C SER A 104 -1.67 -7.67 -3.98
N GLY A 105 -1.71 -8.35 -2.84
CA GLY A 105 -0.59 -9.15 -2.32
C GLY A 105 -0.24 -10.36 -3.19
N ILE A 106 -1.24 -11.04 -3.75
CA ILE A 106 -1.03 -12.14 -4.70
C ILE A 106 -0.29 -11.64 -5.94
N PHE A 107 -0.72 -10.54 -6.55
CA PHE A 107 -0.03 -9.96 -7.71
C PHE A 107 1.38 -9.48 -7.35
N ALA A 108 1.57 -8.92 -6.17
CA ALA A 108 2.90 -8.53 -5.70
C ALA A 108 3.84 -9.74 -5.61
N CYS A 109 3.36 -10.87 -5.07
CA CYS A 109 4.13 -12.12 -5.03
C CYS A 109 4.48 -12.64 -6.43
N VAL A 110 3.51 -12.62 -7.36
CA VAL A 110 3.75 -13.04 -8.75
C VAL A 110 4.83 -12.17 -9.40
N ILE A 111 4.74 -10.86 -9.26
CA ILE A 111 5.74 -9.91 -9.80
C ILE A 111 7.12 -10.17 -9.16
N ALA A 112 7.17 -10.36 -7.86
CA ALA A 112 8.42 -10.66 -7.16
C ALA A 112 9.08 -11.95 -7.69
N PHE A 113 8.33 -13.02 -7.88
CA PHE A 113 8.85 -14.27 -8.44
C PHE A 113 9.32 -14.09 -9.89
N VAL A 114 8.55 -13.41 -10.72
CA VAL A 114 8.91 -13.16 -12.12
C VAL A 114 10.21 -12.36 -12.22
N ILE A 115 10.41 -11.37 -11.36
CA ILE A 115 11.62 -10.55 -11.35
C ILE A 115 12.81 -11.31 -10.77
N TYR A 116 12.68 -11.87 -9.57
CA TYR A 116 13.83 -12.31 -8.76
C TYR A 116 14.27 -13.75 -9.01
N ILE A 117 13.37 -14.66 -9.40
CA ILE A 117 13.78 -16.04 -9.67
C ILE A 117 14.86 -16.11 -10.75
N PRO A 118 14.74 -15.44 -11.93
CA PRO A 118 15.81 -15.45 -12.93
C PRO A 118 17.13 -14.90 -12.40
N HIS A 119 17.10 -13.83 -11.61
CA HIS A 119 18.31 -13.24 -11.04
C HIS A 119 19.00 -14.16 -10.02
N VAL A 120 18.22 -14.81 -9.17
CA VAL A 120 18.76 -15.79 -8.20
C VAL A 120 19.33 -17.01 -8.91
N MET A 121 18.63 -17.52 -9.92
CA MET A 121 19.11 -18.68 -10.72
C MET A 121 20.41 -18.37 -11.45
N ALA A 122 20.65 -17.13 -11.85
CA ALA A 122 21.90 -16.72 -12.47
C ALA A 122 23.11 -16.71 -11.52
N LEU A 123 22.89 -16.76 -10.21
CA LEU A 123 23.94 -16.82 -9.19
C LEU A 123 24.40 -18.26 -8.90
N ILE A 124 23.64 -19.27 -9.30
CA ILE A 124 23.90 -20.68 -9.08
C ILE A 124 24.53 -21.28 -10.33
#